data_1e10a590cd48be94cb4d3acf49a6b974
#
_entry.id   1e10a590cd48be94cb4d3acf49a6b974
#
_cell.length_a   1.000
_cell.length_b   1.000
_cell.length_c   1.000
_cell.angle_alpha   90.00
_cell.angle_beta   90.00
_cell.angle_gamma   90.00
#
_symmetry.space_group_name_H-M   'P 1'
#
loop_
_entity.id
_entity.type
_entity.pdbx_description
1 polymer ?
#
loop_
_entity_poly.entity_id
_entity_poly.type
_entity_poly.pdbx_seq_one_letter_code
_entity_poly.pdbx_strand_id
1 'polypeptide(L)'
;MFLKKISLLNFKNIEQAELALCRGVNCLVGDNGAGKTNVIDAVYYLSMCKSSLPMTDGQSIRHGADFFLAEGQYLTDGGKSENIVCSFSRKGGKVLKRNGKEYERLSDHVGLVPAVIVSPADSALISDASDERRRYLNAFISQLDRSYLTAVMRYNAVLAERNRLLKNMPDETMLQIYDMQLVEQGERIHARRREFAERLQPVAAEYYRILSGDREQVELHYKSELNDRPFGEILLAARQKDLANEFTTSGIHRDDLVLRIGGYPLRKYGSQGQQKSFLIALKLAQYTIVAQEKGEKPILLLDDLFDKLDAGRVEQLIRLVSEDSFGQIVITDCNPTRLRRILDKAGGAYSLFTVENGGIGQETATAGAPACGGQLPAEESTKEAADRTRHAGPQEAGSAEGIRPAAVQGEVSEDLRNAASAGEKSGGQDACVTDTADKTSDGKEGAR
;
A
#
# COMPACT_ATOMS: atom_id res chain seq x y z
N MET A 1 0.25 -18.86 -1.85
CA MET A 1 -1.08 -18.48 -2.46
C MET A 1 -0.85 -17.68 -3.74
N PHE A 2 -1.62 -17.88 -4.83
CA PHE A 2 -1.53 -17.04 -6.02
C PHE A 2 -2.92 -16.62 -6.54
N LEU A 3 -3.00 -15.44 -7.15
CA LEU A 3 -4.19 -14.90 -7.79
C LEU A 3 -4.37 -15.55 -9.16
N LYS A 4 -5.39 -16.43 -9.29
CA LYS A 4 -5.70 -17.14 -10.53
C LYS A 4 -6.45 -16.26 -11.52
N LYS A 5 -7.37 -15.44 -11.00
CA LYS A 5 -8.26 -14.60 -11.82
C LYS A 5 -8.58 -13.32 -11.05
N ILE A 6 -8.58 -12.20 -11.73
CA ILE A 6 -9.12 -10.93 -11.22
C ILE A 6 -10.21 -10.43 -12.15
N SER A 7 -11.33 -10.00 -11.58
CA SER A 7 -12.44 -9.37 -12.29
C SER A 7 -12.70 -7.99 -11.70
N LEU A 8 -12.81 -6.99 -12.56
CA LEU A 8 -12.99 -5.58 -12.19
C LEU A 8 -14.24 -5.03 -12.87
N LEU A 9 -15.01 -4.23 -12.14
CA LEU A 9 -16.17 -3.50 -12.65
C LEU A 9 -16.12 -2.07 -12.09
N ASN A 10 -16.17 -1.08 -12.98
CA ASN A 10 -16.15 0.36 -12.66
C ASN A 10 -14.99 0.80 -11.73
N PHE A 11 -13.82 0.18 -11.86
CA PHE A 11 -12.66 0.50 -11.05
C PHE A 11 -11.75 1.50 -11.76
N LYS A 12 -11.67 2.74 -11.28
CA LYS A 12 -10.90 3.85 -11.85
C LYS A 12 -11.28 4.12 -13.32
N ASN A 13 -10.38 3.89 -14.29
CA ASN A 13 -10.69 4.02 -15.72
C ASN A 13 -11.21 2.72 -16.36
N ILE A 14 -11.20 1.61 -15.62
CA ILE A 14 -11.63 0.31 -16.12
C ILE A 14 -13.15 0.18 -15.96
N GLU A 15 -13.86 0.02 -17.07
CA GLU A 15 -15.31 -0.26 -17.05
C GLU A 15 -15.58 -1.69 -16.63
N GLN A 16 -15.03 -2.63 -17.37
CA GLN A 16 -15.10 -4.06 -17.07
C GLN A 16 -13.83 -4.74 -17.59
N ALA A 17 -13.21 -5.56 -16.78
CA ALA A 17 -12.07 -6.36 -17.18
C ALA A 17 -12.03 -7.69 -16.44
N GLU A 18 -11.48 -8.70 -17.08
CA GLU A 18 -11.24 -10.00 -16.53
C GLU A 18 -9.86 -10.51 -17.00
N LEU A 19 -9.01 -10.91 -16.06
CA LEU A 19 -7.68 -11.43 -16.37
C LEU A 19 -7.46 -12.78 -15.69
N ALA A 20 -7.08 -13.77 -16.49
CA ALA A 20 -6.57 -15.05 -15.99
C ALA A 20 -5.04 -14.99 -15.88
N LEU A 21 -4.52 -15.06 -14.67
CA LEU A 21 -3.11 -14.88 -14.36
C LEU A 21 -2.39 -16.22 -14.17
N CYS A 22 -1.11 -16.29 -14.55
CA CYS A 22 -0.26 -17.46 -14.29
C CYS A 22 0.44 -17.35 -12.93
N ARG A 23 0.99 -18.44 -12.43
CA ARG A 23 1.75 -18.49 -11.16
C ARG A 23 3.07 -17.72 -11.21
N GLY A 24 3.64 -17.56 -12.40
CA GLY A 24 4.90 -16.86 -12.63
C GLY A 24 4.72 -15.38 -12.92
N VAL A 25 5.36 -14.90 -13.96
CA VAL A 25 5.39 -13.50 -14.35
C VAL A 25 4.21 -13.15 -15.25
N ASN A 26 3.44 -12.14 -14.87
CA ASN A 26 2.32 -11.58 -15.62
C ASN A 26 2.66 -10.15 -16.04
N CYS A 27 2.69 -9.88 -17.32
CA CYS A 27 3.11 -8.60 -17.89
C CYS A 27 1.93 -7.83 -18.44
N LEU A 28 1.73 -6.61 -17.97
CA LEU A 28 0.74 -5.67 -18.48
C LEU A 28 1.46 -4.61 -19.31
N VAL A 29 1.22 -4.56 -20.61
CA VAL A 29 1.85 -3.63 -21.54
C VAL A 29 0.81 -2.72 -22.18
N GLY A 30 1.23 -1.50 -22.55
CA GLY A 30 0.36 -0.51 -23.19
C GLY A 30 0.85 0.90 -22.94
N ASP A 31 0.20 1.88 -23.53
CA ASP A 31 0.57 3.29 -23.41
C ASP A 31 0.40 3.83 -21.99
N ASN A 32 1.05 4.96 -21.71
CA ASN A 32 0.87 5.68 -20.45
C ASN A 32 -0.59 6.15 -20.34
N GLY A 33 -1.19 5.95 -19.15
CA GLY A 33 -2.60 6.27 -18.92
C GLY A 33 -3.59 5.18 -19.38
N ALA A 34 -3.17 4.12 -20.06
CA ALA A 34 -4.05 3.04 -20.53
C ALA A 34 -4.80 2.30 -19.40
N GLY A 35 -4.26 2.30 -18.17
CA GLY A 35 -4.89 1.64 -17.00
C GLY A 35 -4.05 0.53 -16.36
N LYS A 36 -2.81 0.31 -16.79
CA LYS A 36 -1.91 -0.72 -16.24
C LYS A 36 -1.74 -0.61 -14.72
N THR A 37 -1.40 0.58 -14.22
CA THR A 37 -1.30 0.88 -12.77
C THR A 37 -2.62 0.61 -12.05
N ASN A 38 -3.77 0.80 -12.70
CA ASN A 38 -5.08 0.56 -12.08
C ASN A 38 -5.34 -0.93 -11.85
N VAL A 39 -4.86 -1.81 -12.73
CA VAL A 39 -4.92 -3.27 -12.51
C VAL A 39 -4.04 -3.67 -11.32
N ILE A 40 -2.79 -3.19 -11.28
CA ILE A 40 -1.88 -3.44 -10.15
C ILE A 40 -2.49 -2.92 -8.84
N ASP A 41 -3.07 -1.72 -8.86
CA ASP A 41 -3.71 -1.16 -7.66
C ASP A 41 -4.95 -1.95 -7.24
N ALA A 42 -5.71 -2.54 -8.17
CA ALA A 42 -6.81 -3.42 -7.82
C ALA A 42 -6.35 -4.70 -7.11
N VAL A 43 -5.24 -5.31 -7.54
CA VAL A 43 -4.63 -6.46 -6.83
C VAL A 43 -4.19 -6.04 -5.43
N TYR A 44 -3.52 -4.89 -5.30
CA TYR A 44 -3.13 -4.34 -4.00
C TYR A 44 -4.35 -4.00 -3.12
N TYR A 45 -5.41 -3.48 -3.72
CA TYR A 45 -6.66 -3.16 -3.02
C TYR A 45 -7.32 -4.40 -2.42
N LEU A 46 -7.32 -5.51 -3.15
CA LEU A 46 -7.80 -6.81 -2.66
C LEU A 46 -6.94 -7.37 -1.51
N SER A 47 -5.67 -7.00 -1.41
CA SER A 47 -4.77 -7.38 -0.31
C SER A 47 -4.94 -6.50 0.93
N MET A 48 -4.97 -5.17 0.74
CA MET A 48 -4.85 -4.18 1.81
C MET A 48 -6.13 -3.42 2.12
N CYS A 49 -7.24 -3.73 1.43
CA CYS A 49 -8.52 -3.04 1.52
C CYS A 49 -8.46 -1.53 1.24
N LYS A 50 -7.43 -1.07 0.54
CA LYS A 50 -7.23 0.34 0.17
C LYS A 50 -6.34 0.46 -1.05
N SER A 51 -6.45 1.59 -1.76
CA SER A 51 -5.52 1.91 -2.85
C SER A 51 -4.08 2.03 -2.35
N SER A 52 -3.13 1.68 -3.21
CA SER A 52 -1.69 1.96 -3.01
C SER A 52 -1.37 3.44 -3.21
N LEU A 53 -2.22 4.16 -3.90
CA LEU A 53 -2.10 5.59 -4.16
C LEU A 53 -2.81 6.41 -3.06
N PRO A 54 -2.41 7.67 -2.82
CA PRO A 54 -3.02 8.55 -1.84
C PRO A 54 -4.39 9.06 -2.34
N MET A 55 -5.38 8.18 -2.36
CA MET A 55 -6.73 8.48 -2.84
C MET A 55 -7.79 7.82 -1.95
N THR A 56 -8.97 8.41 -1.94
CA THR A 56 -10.13 7.87 -1.24
C THR A 56 -10.80 6.76 -2.04
N ASP A 57 -11.58 5.90 -1.36
CA ASP A 57 -12.35 4.85 -2.02
C ASP A 57 -13.32 5.40 -3.08
N GLY A 58 -13.92 6.58 -2.81
CA GLY A 58 -14.80 7.26 -3.75
C GLY A 58 -14.11 7.69 -5.06
N GLN A 59 -12.79 7.98 -5.01
CA GLN A 59 -11.98 8.29 -6.18
C GLN A 59 -11.58 7.04 -6.97
N SER A 60 -11.72 5.85 -6.39
CA SER A 60 -11.53 4.58 -7.08
C SER A 60 -12.76 4.14 -7.91
N ILE A 61 -13.90 4.83 -7.77
CA ILE A 61 -15.07 4.62 -8.62
C ILE A 61 -14.83 5.27 -9.99
N ARG A 62 -15.16 4.56 -11.08
CA ARG A 62 -15.12 5.09 -12.45
C ARG A 62 -16.02 6.33 -12.58
N HIS A 63 -15.56 7.32 -13.34
CA HIS A 63 -16.38 8.51 -13.62
C HIS A 63 -17.72 8.13 -14.24
N GLY A 64 -18.81 8.67 -13.69
CA GLY A 64 -20.17 8.35 -14.13
C GLY A 64 -20.78 7.11 -13.50
N ALA A 65 -20.03 6.34 -12.68
CA ALA A 65 -20.56 5.19 -11.96
C ALA A 65 -20.83 5.52 -10.48
N ASP A 66 -21.70 4.71 -9.86
CA ASP A 66 -22.08 4.85 -8.43
C ASP A 66 -21.26 3.96 -7.49
N PHE A 67 -20.64 2.91 -8.05
CA PHE A 67 -19.89 1.91 -7.28
C PHE A 67 -18.76 1.32 -8.12
N PHE A 68 -17.84 0.62 -7.45
CA PHE A 68 -16.92 -0.32 -8.09
C PHE A 68 -16.98 -1.69 -7.43
N LEU A 69 -16.52 -2.71 -8.14
CA LEU A 69 -16.30 -4.06 -7.64
C LEU A 69 -14.94 -4.56 -8.14
N ALA A 70 -14.17 -5.15 -7.23
CA ALA A 70 -12.96 -5.91 -7.52
C ALA A 70 -13.13 -7.32 -6.91
N GLU A 71 -12.93 -8.36 -7.72
CA GLU A 71 -13.01 -9.75 -7.30
C GLU A 71 -11.72 -10.48 -7.66
N GLY A 72 -11.16 -11.22 -6.69
CA GLY A 72 -9.98 -12.04 -6.86
C GLY A 72 -10.24 -13.49 -6.51
N GLN A 73 -9.97 -14.40 -7.45
CA GLN A 73 -9.99 -15.83 -7.22
C GLN A 73 -8.55 -16.30 -6.98
N TYR A 74 -8.30 -16.80 -5.79
CA TYR A 74 -6.97 -17.25 -5.35
C TYR A 74 -6.93 -18.76 -5.21
N LEU A 75 -5.75 -19.33 -5.43
CA LEU A 75 -5.46 -20.73 -5.14
C LEU A 75 -4.32 -20.80 -4.12
N THR A 76 -4.56 -21.45 -2.99
CA THR A 76 -3.54 -21.69 -1.98
C THR A 76 -2.56 -22.78 -2.46
N ASP A 77 -1.38 -22.88 -1.86
CA ASP A 77 -0.42 -23.92 -2.21
C ASP A 77 -0.93 -25.34 -1.88
N GLY A 78 -1.87 -25.43 -0.93
CA GLY A 78 -2.63 -26.66 -0.65
C GLY A 78 -3.79 -26.94 -1.61
N GLY A 79 -3.94 -26.21 -2.73
CA GLY A 79 -4.96 -26.43 -3.75
C GLY A 79 -6.36 -25.91 -3.40
N LYS A 80 -6.54 -25.23 -2.26
CA LYS A 80 -7.83 -24.67 -1.86
C LYS A 80 -8.11 -23.37 -2.61
N SER A 81 -9.31 -23.23 -3.16
CA SER A 81 -9.78 -21.99 -3.81
C SER A 81 -10.30 -21.02 -2.75
N GLU A 82 -9.91 -19.75 -2.87
CA GLU A 82 -10.39 -18.65 -2.04
C GLU A 82 -10.89 -17.54 -2.95
N ASN A 83 -12.11 -17.05 -2.69
CA ASN A 83 -12.71 -15.94 -3.44
C ASN A 83 -12.82 -14.70 -2.54
N ILE A 84 -12.26 -13.58 -2.98
CA ILE A 84 -12.27 -12.31 -2.26
C ILE A 84 -12.94 -11.28 -3.15
N VAL A 85 -14.01 -10.67 -2.65
CA VAL A 85 -14.77 -9.64 -3.33
C VAL A 85 -14.75 -8.38 -2.50
N CYS A 86 -14.25 -7.29 -3.06
CA CYS A 86 -14.31 -5.97 -2.47
C CYS A 86 -15.15 -5.04 -3.33
N SER A 87 -16.16 -4.43 -2.76
CA SER A 87 -16.98 -3.42 -3.41
C SER A 87 -17.05 -2.16 -2.56
N PHE A 88 -17.21 -1.03 -3.22
CA PHE A 88 -17.49 0.24 -2.57
C PHE A 88 -18.55 0.99 -3.36
N SER A 89 -19.51 1.56 -2.65
CA SER A 89 -20.50 2.48 -3.21
C SER A 89 -20.59 3.76 -2.38
N ARG A 90 -20.92 4.89 -3.04
CA ARG A 90 -21.03 6.18 -2.36
C ARG A 90 -22.08 6.20 -1.24
N LYS A 91 -23.15 5.40 -1.37
CA LYS A 91 -24.25 5.32 -0.39
C LYS A 91 -24.06 4.20 0.63
N GLY A 92 -23.54 3.05 0.20
CA GLY A 92 -23.44 1.83 1.03
C GLY A 92 -22.08 1.61 1.69
N GLY A 93 -21.08 2.46 1.37
CA GLY A 93 -19.73 2.29 1.92
C GLY A 93 -18.99 1.09 1.30
N LYS A 94 -18.00 0.60 2.03
CA LYS A 94 -17.12 -0.50 1.63
C LYS A 94 -17.59 -1.83 2.21
N VAL A 95 -17.68 -2.84 1.37
CA VAL A 95 -18.01 -4.21 1.74
C VAL A 95 -16.93 -5.15 1.23
N LEU A 96 -16.42 -6.00 2.10
CA LEU A 96 -15.44 -7.04 1.78
C LEU A 96 -16.02 -8.41 2.14
N LYS A 97 -15.94 -9.34 1.19
CA LYS A 97 -16.41 -10.73 1.38
C LYS A 97 -15.29 -11.72 1.07
N ARG A 98 -15.22 -12.78 1.86
CA ARG A 98 -14.38 -13.96 1.60
C ARG A 98 -15.26 -15.18 1.48
N ASN A 99 -15.22 -15.86 0.34
CA ASN A 99 -16.05 -17.03 0.03
C ASN A 99 -17.56 -16.77 0.28
N GLY A 100 -18.03 -15.58 -0.13
CA GLY A 100 -19.41 -15.14 0.05
C GLY A 100 -19.76 -14.60 1.45
N LYS A 101 -18.91 -14.81 2.48
CA LYS A 101 -19.13 -14.30 3.83
C LYS A 101 -18.48 -12.92 4.00
N GLU A 102 -19.27 -11.97 4.47
CA GLU A 102 -18.82 -10.60 4.73
C GLU A 102 -17.96 -10.53 6.01
N TYR A 103 -16.91 -9.71 5.98
CA TYR A 103 -16.09 -9.42 7.14
C TYR A 103 -16.79 -8.40 8.06
N GLU A 104 -16.80 -8.66 9.34
CA GLU A 104 -17.25 -7.69 10.35
C GLU A 104 -16.27 -6.51 10.47
N ARG A 105 -14.98 -6.79 10.31
CA ARG A 105 -13.90 -5.79 10.37
C ARG A 105 -12.93 -6.00 9.21
N LEU A 106 -12.70 -4.94 8.44
CA LEU A 106 -11.74 -4.99 7.33
C LEU A 106 -10.31 -5.33 7.77
N SER A 107 -9.94 -4.96 9.02
CA SER A 107 -8.65 -5.32 9.62
C SER A 107 -8.42 -6.82 9.72
N ASP A 108 -9.46 -7.65 9.73
CA ASP A 108 -9.35 -9.10 9.83
C ASP A 108 -8.88 -9.75 8.52
N HIS A 109 -8.96 -9.01 7.43
CA HIS A 109 -8.50 -9.41 6.12
C HIS A 109 -7.01 -9.09 5.87
N VAL A 110 -6.51 -7.99 6.44
CA VAL A 110 -5.13 -7.53 6.22
C VAL A 110 -4.13 -8.62 6.59
N GLY A 111 -3.26 -8.97 5.63
CA GLY A 111 -2.27 -10.04 5.78
C GLY A 111 -2.75 -11.45 5.40
N LEU A 112 -4.01 -11.62 4.94
CA LEU A 112 -4.50 -12.89 4.38
C LEU A 112 -3.88 -13.16 3.00
N VAL A 113 -3.84 -12.14 2.16
CA VAL A 113 -3.21 -12.16 0.83
C VAL A 113 -2.04 -11.18 0.86
N PRO A 114 -0.84 -11.62 1.25
CA PRO A 114 0.29 -10.71 1.32
C PRO A 114 0.69 -10.23 -0.07
N ALA A 115 0.87 -8.92 -0.22
CA ALA A 115 1.34 -8.30 -1.44
C ALA A 115 2.38 -7.21 -1.15
N VAL A 116 3.36 -7.10 -2.02
CA VAL A 116 4.36 -6.04 -1.99
C VAL A 116 4.34 -5.30 -3.32
N ILE A 117 4.14 -3.99 -3.25
CA ILE A 117 4.14 -3.13 -4.44
C ILE A 117 5.40 -2.28 -4.47
N VAL A 118 5.97 -2.15 -5.67
CA VAL A 118 7.01 -1.19 -6.03
C VAL A 118 6.45 -0.31 -7.14
N SER A 119 6.34 0.97 -6.90
CA SER A 119 5.72 1.92 -7.82
C SER A 119 6.48 3.25 -7.89
N PRO A 120 6.23 4.10 -8.90
CA PRO A 120 6.81 5.44 -8.96
C PRO A 120 6.48 6.32 -7.73
N ALA A 121 5.31 6.08 -7.09
CA ALA A 121 4.90 6.79 -5.88
C ALA A 121 5.82 6.52 -4.68
N ASP A 122 6.52 5.39 -4.65
CA ASP A 122 7.47 5.07 -3.58
C ASP A 122 8.66 6.04 -3.50
N SER A 123 8.90 6.86 -4.55
CA SER A 123 9.89 7.95 -4.49
C SER A 123 9.64 8.90 -3.31
N ALA A 124 8.40 9.04 -2.87
CA ALA A 124 8.01 9.80 -1.68
C ALA A 124 8.68 9.29 -0.39
N LEU A 125 9.05 8.01 -0.30
CA LEU A 125 9.82 7.47 0.82
C LEU A 125 11.19 8.15 0.99
N ILE A 126 11.77 8.66 -0.09
CA ILE A 126 13.05 9.36 -0.07
C ILE A 126 12.85 10.89 -0.08
N SER A 127 11.98 11.40 -0.98
CA SER A 127 11.80 12.83 -1.22
C SER A 127 11.00 13.52 -0.13
N ASP A 128 10.02 12.84 0.46
CA ASP A 128 9.03 13.47 1.32
C ASP A 128 9.40 13.42 2.81
N ALA A 129 8.50 13.92 3.63
CA ALA A 129 8.64 13.91 5.07
C ALA A 129 8.57 12.49 5.65
N SER A 130 8.85 12.36 6.94
CA SER A 130 8.83 11.09 7.69
C SER A 130 7.47 10.37 7.68
N ASP A 131 6.37 11.07 7.36
CA ASP A 131 5.02 10.49 7.30
C ASP A 131 4.93 9.32 6.32
N GLU A 132 5.51 9.45 5.12
CA GLU A 132 5.51 8.38 4.12
C GLU A 132 6.29 7.16 4.60
N ARG A 133 7.43 7.36 5.27
CA ARG A 133 8.21 6.25 5.83
C ARG A 133 7.51 5.58 6.99
N ARG A 134 6.74 6.32 7.83
CA ARG A 134 5.88 5.72 8.86
C ARG A 134 4.70 4.95 8.24
N ARG A 135 4.06 5.49 7.19
CA ARG A 135 3.01 4.77 6.44
C ARG A 135 3.52 3.47 5.85
N TYR A 136 4.73 3.50 5.28
CA TYR A 136 5.41 2.31 4.77
C TYR A 136 5.61 1.25 5.87
N LEU A 137 6.22 1.63 7.01
CA LEU A 137 6.40 0.71 8.15
C LEU A 137 5.08 0.17 8.66
N ASN A 138 4.06 1.02 8.80
CA ASN A 138 2.74 0.59 9.26
C ASN A 138 2.09 -0.41 8.29
N ALA A 139 2.11 -0.13 6.99
CA ALA A 139 1.55 -1.05 5.98
C ALA A 139 2.31 -2.38 5.95
N PHE A 140 3.64 -2.34 6.06
CA PHE A 140 4.48 -3.52 6.09
C PHE A 140 4.20 -4.40 7.32
N ILE A 141 4.32 -3.84 8.53
CA ILE A 141 4.19 -4.62 9.77
C ILE A 141 2.75 -5.09 9.98
N SER A 142 1.75 -4.30 9.59
CA SER A 142 0.34 -4.67 9.72
C SER A 142 -0.06 -5.91 8.93
N GLN A 143 0.62 -6.23 7.83
CA GLN A 143 0.40 -7.48 7.09
C GLN A 143 0.86 -8.72 7.88
N LEU A 144 1.80 -8.53 8.79
CA LEU A 144 2.43 -9.60 9.57
C LEU A 144 1.84 -9.76 10.96
N ASP A 145 1.46 -8.64 11.58
CA ASP A 145 1.07 -8.57 12.99
C ASP A 145 -0.24 -7.80 13.16
N ARG A 146 -1.32 -8.54 13.41
CA ARG A 146 -2.65 -7.98 13.68
C ARG A 146 -2.68 -7.17 14.97
N SER A 147 -1.89 -7.55 15.98
CA SER A 147 -1.82 -6.81 17.24
C SER A 147 -1.19 -5.43 17.04
N TYR A 148 -0.17 -5.35 16.17
CA TYR A 148 0.43 -4.09 15.74
C TYR A 148 -0.58 -3.20 15.00
N LEU A 149 -1.34 -3.73 14.05
CA LEU A 149 -2.39 -2.97 13.35
C LEU A 149 -3.39 -2.38 14.36
N THR A 150 -3.85 -3.20 15.31
CA THR A 150 -4.77 -2.75 16.34
C THR A 150 -4.15 -1.66 17.23
N ALA A 151 -2.88 -1.81 17.61
CA ALA A 151 -2.15 -0.80 18.39
C ALA A 151 -2.04 0.53 17.63
N VAL A 152 -1.71 0.50 16.33
CA VAL A 152 -1.63 1.72 15.49
C VAL A 152 -2.99 2.41 15.40
N MET A 153 -4.08 1.66 15.19
CA MET A 153 -5.43 2.23 15.13
C MET A 153 -5.82 2.90 16.46
N ARG A 154 -5.60 2.21 17.59
CA ARG A 154 -5.88 2.76 18.93
C ARG A 154 -5.02 3.98 19.23
N TYR A 155 -3.72 3.91 18.96
CA TYR A 155 -2.81 5.03 19.15
C TYR A 155 -3.27 6.28 18.41
N ASN A 156 -3.65 6.14 17.13
CA ASN A 156 -4.10 7.28 16.32
C ASN A 156 -5.42 7.86 16.85
N ALA A 157 -6.37 7.03 17.28
CA ALA A 157 -7.62 7.48 17.88
C ALA A 157 -7.36 8.27 19.19
N VAL A 158 -6.54 7.70 20.07
CA VAL A 158 -6.17 8.36 21.35
C VAL A 158 -5.40 9.67 21.10
N LEU A 159 -4.48 9.69 20.12
CA LEU A 159 -3.72 10.89 19.74
C LEU A 159 -4.67 12.00 19.24
N ALA A 160 -5.66 11.67 18.44
CA ALA A 160 -6.64 12.63 17.94
C ALA A 160 -7.46 13.22 19.09
N GLU A 161 -7.92 12.39 20.04
CA GLU A 161 -8.67 12.86 21.22
C GLU A 161 -7.81 13.71 22.15
N ARG A 162 -6.55 13.30 22.41
CA ARG A 162 -5.61 14.10 23.18
C ARG A 162 -5.36 15.47 22.53
N ASN A 163 -5.17 15.52 21.21
CA ASN A 163 -4.99 16.78 20.49
C ASN A 163 -6.23 17.65 20.52
N ARG A 164 -7.44 17.05 20.52
CA ARG A 164 -8.70 17.78 20.70
C ARG A 164 -8.79 18.38 22.11
N LEU A 165 -8.37 17.61 23.11
CA LEU A 165 -8.35 18.06 24.49
C LEU A 165 -7.38 19.23 24.70
N LEU A 166 -6.17 19.17 24.13
CA LEU A 166 -5.15 20.22 24.23
C LEU A 166 -5.62 21.60 23.72
N LYS A 167 -6.57 21.64 22.78
CA LYS A 167 -7.16 22.87 22.24
C LYS A 167 -8.17 23.55 23.16
N ASN A 168 -8.67 22.84 24.18
CA ASN A 168 -9.82 23.27 24.99
C ASN A 168 -9.48 23.43 26.49
N MET A 169 -8.27 23.88 26.85
CA MET A 169 -7.81 23.98 28.24
C MET A 169 -8.09 22.69 29.03
N PRO A 170 -7.27 21.65 28.86
CA PRO A 170 -7.55 20.33 29.37
C PRO A 170 -7.51 20.26 30.90
N ASP A 171 -8.42 19.47 31.46
CA ASP A 171 -8.24 18.92 32.80
C ASP A 171 -7.02 18.00 32.83
N GLU A 172 -6.18 18.19 33.83
CA GLU A 172 -4.94 17.44 34.00
C GLU A 172 -5.18 15.93 34.15
N THR A 173 -6.24 15.54 34.83
CA THR A 173 -6.62 14.12 35.02
C THR A 173 -6.95 13.45 33.69
N MET A 174 -7.70 14.15 32.84
CA MET A 174 -8.01 13.62 31.50
C MET A 174 -6.78 13.51 30.63
N LEU A 175 -5.85 14.48 30.67
CA LEU A 175 -4.57 14.39 29.96
C LEU A 175 -3.75 13.17 30.39
N GLN A 176 -3.69 12.90 31.70
CA GLN A 176 -2.98 11.73 32.24
C GLN A 176 -3.58 10.41 31.72
N ILE A 177 -4.91 10.31 31.64
CA ILE A 177 -5.59 9.13 31.12
C ILE A 177 -5.20 8.86 29.64
N TYR A 178 -5.21 9.92 28.80
CA TYR A 178 -4.78 9.77 27.40
C TYR A 178 -3.27 9.49 27.28
N ASP A 179 -2.43 10.13 28.12
CA ASP A 179 -1.00 9.85 28.16
C ASP A 179 -0.73 8.37 28.48
N MET A 180 -1.41 7.77 29.47
CA MET A 180 -1.27 6.34 29.78
C MET A 180 -1.64 5.45 28.60
N GLN A 181 -2.73 5.75 27.89
CA GLN A 181 -3.16 5.00 26.71
C GLN A 181 -2.17 5.16 25.54
N LEU A 182 -1.63 6.37 25.32
CA LEU A 182 -0.61 6.59 24.30
C LEU A 182 0.67 5.82 24.62
N VAL A 183 1.10 5.80 25.89
CA VAL A 183 2.28 5.06 26.33
C VAL A 183 2.12 3.58 26.04
N GLU A 184 1.00 2.97 26.45
CA GLU A 184 0.76 1.55 26.25
C GLU A 184 0.85 1.14 24.78
N GLN A 185 0.17 1.87 23.90
CA GLN A 185 0.16 1.54 22.47
C GLN A 185 1.46 1.97 21.79
N GLY A 186 2.02 3.11 22.17
CA GLY A 186 3.24 3.68 21.59
C GLY A 186 4.46 2.80 21.81
N GLU A 187 4.65 2.25 22.99
CA GLU A 187 5.77 1.35 23.32
C GLU A 187 5.70 0.05 22.53
N ARG A 188 4.50 -0.52 22.36
CA ARG A 188 4.28 -1.70 21.50
C ARG A 188 4.65 -1.42 20.05
N ILE A 189 4.21 -0.27 19.51
CA ILE A 189 4.49 0.14 18.14
C ILE A 189 5.99 0.38 17.96
N HIS A 190 6.62 1.10 18.89
CA HIS A 190 8.06 1.38 18.87
C HIS A 190 8.88 0.09 18.84
N ALA A 191 8.61 -0.84 19.75
CA ALA A 191 9.33 -2.11 19.84
C ALA A 191 9.28 -2.88 18.51
N ARG A 192 8.10 -2.99 17.89
CA ARG A 192 7.94 -3.68 16.61
C ARG A 192 8.60 -2.95 15.44
N ARG A 193 8.50 -1.61 15.37
CA ARG A 193 9.17 -0.84 14.31
C ARG A 193 10.69 -0.98 14.39
N ARG A 194 11.27 -0.93 15.60
CA ARG A 194 12.70 -1.11 15.82
C ARG A 194 13.14 -2.49 15.36
N GLU A 195 12.49 -3.55 15.82
CA GLU A 195 12.77 -4.93 15.42
C GLU A 195 12.74 -5.12 13.91
N PHE A 196 11.68 -4.63 13.25
CA PHE A 196 11.56 -4.76 11.79
C PHE A 196 12.58 -3.92 11.03
N ALA A 197 12.94 -2.74 11.51
CA ALA A 197 13.98 -1.93 10.90
C ALA A 197 15.37 -2.59 11.00
N GLU A 198 15.69 -3.19 12.16
CA GLU A 198 16.92 -3.96 12.37
C GLU A 198 17.02 -5.19 11.45
N ARG A 199 15.90 -5.89 11.22
CA ARG A 199 15.83 -7.01 10.28
C ARG A 199 15.87 -6.56 8.81
N LEU A 200 15.27 -5.42 8.49
CA LEU A 200 15.17 -4.89 7.15
C LEU A 200 16.51 -4.41 6.61
N GLN A 201 17.35 -3.82 7.46
CA GLN A 201 18.65 -3.24 7.11
C GLN A 201 19.58 -4.22 6.38
N PRO A 202 19.95 -5.39 6.92
CA PRO A 202 20.89 -6.30 6.25
C PRO A 202 20.34 -6.85 4.93
N VAL A 203 19.04 -7.15 4.88
CA VAL A 203 18.42 -7.70 3.67
C VAL A 203 18.33 -6.64 2.57
N ALA A 204 17.98 -5.39 2.92
CA ALA A 204 17.96 -4.29 1.96
C ALA A 204 19.37 -3.94 1.45
N ALA A 205 20.38 -3.97 2.32
CA ALA A 205 21.77 -3.75 1.92
C ALA A 205 22.25 -4.81 0.93
N GLU A 206 21.90 -6.08 1.14
CA GLU A 206 22.27 -7.16 0.23
C GLU A 206 21.60 -7.02 -1.14
N TYR A 207 20.30 -6.76 -1.21
CA TYR A 207 19.62 -6.48 -2.47
C TYR A 207 20.20 -5.25 -3.18
N TYR A 208 20.53 -4.21 -2.44
CA TYR A 208 21.15 -3.03 -3.02
C TYR A 208 22.55 -3.34 -3.57
N ARG A 209 23.36 -4.13 -2.86
CA ARG A 209 24.67 -4.59 -3.30
C ARG A 209 24.60 -5.31 -4.65
N ILE A 210 23.63 -6.22 -4.80
CA ILE A 210 23.39 -6.92 -6.05
C ILE A 210 22.97 -5.94 -7.17
N LEU A 211 22.00 -5.05 -6.90
CA LEU A 211 21.49 -4.10 -7.90
C LEU A 211 22.48 -3.02 -8.30
N SER A 212 23.40 -2.61 -7.39
CA SER A 212 24.42 -1.60 -7.67
C SER A 212 25.72 -2.17 -8.27
N GLY A 213 25.89 -3.50 -8.24
CA GLY A 213 27.14 -4.17 -8.61
C GLY A 213 28.26 -3.89 -7.62
N ASP A 214 27.93 -3.88 -6.33
CA ASP A 214 28.84 -3.72 -5.16
C ASP A 214 29.64 -2.40 -5.14
N ARG A 215 29.01 -1.32 -5.67
CA ARG A 215 29.71 -0.02 -5.81
C ARG A 215 29.60 0.86 -4.59
N GLU A 216 28.48 0.71 -3.84
CA GLU A 216 28.14 1.61 -2.73
C GLU A 216 27.45 0.83 -1.62
N GLN A 217 27.59 1.35 -0.39
CA GLN A 217 26.89 0.81 0.79
C GLN A 217 25.70 1.68 1.15
N VAL A 218 24.60 1.03 1.57
CA VAL A 218 23.39 1.70 2.04
C VAL A 218 23.08 1.33 3.47
N GLU A 219 22.49 2.26 4.18
CA GLU A 219 22.12 2.12 5.58
C GLU A 219 20.68 2.58 5.79
N LEU A 220 20.01 1.93 6.73
CA LEU A 220 18.67 2.21 7.18
C LEU A 220 18.67 2.19 8.70
N HIS A 221 18.24 3.29 9.33
CA HIS A 221 18.19 3.41 10.78
C HIS A 221 16.82 3.89 11.24
N TYR A 222 16.24 3.21 12.21
CA TYR A 222 15.02 3.66 12.87
C TYR A 222 15.35 4.71 13.93
N LYS A 223 14.82 5.92 13.73
CA LYS A 223 15.00 7.06 14.62
C LYS A 223 13.71 7.31 15.40
N SER A 224 13.79 7.25 16.72
CA SER A 224 12.70 7.56 17.64
C SER A 224 13.24 8.17 18.93
N GLU A 225 12.48 9.07 19.56
CA GLU A 225 12.79 9.57 20.90
C GLU A 225 12.72 8.45 21.96
N LEU A 226 11.91 7.41 21.68
CA LEU A 226 11.74 6.24 22.56
C LEU A 226 12.96 5.30 22.55
N ASN A 227 13.95 5.51 21.68
CA ASN A 227 15.21 4.77 21.73
C ASN A 227 16.02 5.11 22.98
N ASP A 228 15.89 6.33 23.50
CA ASP A 228 16.73 6.86 24.56
C ASP A 228 16.03 6.96 25.91
N ARG A 229 14.69 7.09 25.93
CA ARG A 229 13.90 7.30 27.15
C ARG A 229 12.52 6.64 27.09
N PRO A 230 11.94 6.25 28.25
CA PRO A 230 10.56 5.76 28.34
C PRO A 230 9.55 6.79 27.80
N PHE A 231 8.52 6.33 27.11
CA PHE A 231 7.55 7.23 26.45
C PHE A 231 6.77 8.10 27.46
N GLY A 232 6.46 7.58 28.64
CA GLY A 232 5.81 8.36 29.69
C GLY A 232 6.62 9.59 30.14
N GLU A 233 7.95 9.44 30.29
CA GLU A 233 8.85 10.55 30.62
C GLU A 233 8.92 11.60 29.50
N ILE A 234 8.93 11.13 28.24
CA ILE A 234 8.93 12.00 27.06
C ILE A 234 7.65 12.85 27.02
N LEU A 235 6.48 12.25 27.22
CA LEU A 235 5.19 12.96 27.22
C LEU A 235 5.10 13.95 28.37
N LEU A 236 5.57 13.56 29.57
CA LEU A 236 5.60 14.46 30.73
C LEU A 236 6.50 15.67 30.48
N ALA A 237 7.69 15.46 29.93
CA ALA A 237 8.63 16.54 29.60
C ALA A 237 8.10 17.46 28.49
N ALA A 238 7.34 16.90 27.52
CA ALA A 238 6.76 17.65 26.42
C ALA A 238 5.47 18.43 26.79
N ARG A 239 4.87 18.19 27.97
CA ARG A 239 3.52 18.68 28.36
C ARG A 239 3.36 20.20 28.18
N GLN A 240 4.29 21.00 28.66
CA GLN A 240 4.21 22.47 28.52
C GLN A 240 4.26 22.91 27.05
N LYS A 241 5.09 22.23 26.26
CA LYS A 241 5.18 22.48 24.82
C LYS A 241 3.92 22.05 24.08
N ASP A 242 3.32 20.93 24.48
CA ASP A 242 2.08 20.43 23.91
C ASP A 242 0.90 21.38 24.17
N LEU A 243 0.80 21.91 25.39
CA LEU A 243 -0.19 22.92 25.77
C LEU A 243 -0.04 24.21 24.97
N ALA A 244 1.21 24.68 24.80
CA ALA A 244 1.50 25.90 24.03
C ALA A 244 1.24 25.75 22.52
N ASN A 245 1.42 24.53 21.97
CA ASN A 245 1.21 24.24 20.55
C ASN A 245 -0.19 23.67 20.23
N GLU A 246 -1.01 23.35 21.24
CA GLU A 246 -2.32 22.73 21.09
C GLU A 246 -2.32 21.36 20.39
N PHE A 247 -1.18 20.66 20.36
CA PHE A 247 -1.02 19.31 19.84
C PHE A 247 0.15 18.56 20.47
N THR A 248 0.12 17.24 20.37
CA THR A 248 1.19 16.35 20.87
C THR A 248 2.44 16.48 20.02
N THR A 249 3.53 16.94 20.61
CA THR A 249 4.79 17.27 19.90
C THR A 249 5.80 16.15 19.90
N SER A 250 5.65 15.12 20.77
CA SER A 250 6.60 14.02 20.96
C SER A 250 5.89 12.66 20.95
N GLY A 251 6.58 11.61 20.49
CA GLY A 251 6.08 10.24 20.44
C GLY A 251 6.23 9.57 19.08
N ILE A 252 5.72 8.35 18.94
CA ILE A 252 5.93 7.47 17.76
C ILE A 252 5.38 8.04 16.44
N HIS A 253 4.50 9.02 16.48
CA HIS A 253 4.03 9.76 15.31
C HIS A 253 5.07 10.80 14.80
N ARG A 254 6.20 10.96 15.49
CA ARG A 254 7.37 11.75 15.09
C ARG A 254 8.56 10.90 14.67
N ASP A 255 8.47 9.57 14.78
CA ASP A 255 9.53 8.66 14.37
C ASP A 255 9.86 8.78 12.87
N ASP A 256 11.07 8.36 12.54
CA ASP A 256 11.55 8.35 11.16
C ASP A 256 12.38 7.10 10.85
N LEU A 257 12.44 6.77 9.56
CA LEU A 257 13.34 5.79 8.99
C LEU A 257 14.40 6.53 8.17
N VAL A 258 15.60 6.68 8.73
CA VAL A 258 16.70 7.44 8.13
C VAL A 258 17.40 6.56 7.09
N LEU A 259 17.44 7.03 5.84
CA LEU A 259 18.03 6.35 4.70
C LEU A 259 19.35 7.04 4.33
N ARG A 260 20.45 6.25 4.24
CA ARG A 260 21.79 6.75 3.90
C ARG A 260 22.45 5.95 2.80
N ILE A 261 23.40 6.60 2.12
CA ILE A 261 24.30 5.99 1.12
C ILE A 261 25.70 6.50 1.39
N GLY A 262 26.68 5.59 1.57
CA GLY A 262 28.04 5.96 1.93
C GLY A 262 28.15 6.85 3.17
N GLY A 263 27.25 6.65 4.16
CA GLY A 263 27.17 7.46 5.38
C GLY A 263 26.41 8.79 5.24
N TYR A 264 26.02 9.21 4.01
CA TYR A 264 25.35 10.49 3.74
C TYR A 264 23.84 10.30 3.53
N PRO A 265 22.99 11.31 3.84
CA PRO A 265 21.55 11.25 3.59
C PRO A 265 21.25 10.99 2.11
N LEU A 266 20.56 9.87 1.82
CA LEU A 266 20.22 9.43 0.46
C LEU A 266 19.46 10.51 -0.33
N ARG A 267 18.53 11.24 0.31
CA ARG A 267 17.75 12.31 -0.32
C ARG A 267 18.61 13.40 -0.96
N LYS A 268 19.74 13.77 -0.30
CA LYS A 268 20.59 14.89 -0.74
C LYS A 268 21.73 14.45 -1.66
N TYR A 269 22.27 13.27 -1.44
CA TYR A 269 23.53 12.84 -2.07
C TYR A 269 23.35 11.69 -3.06
N GLY A 270 22.23 10.97 -3.00
CA GLY A 270 21.96 9.89 -3.95
C GLY A 270 21.49 10.41 -5.31
N SER A 271 22.07 9.90 -6.39
CA SER A 271 21.55 10.10 -7.75
C SER A 271 20.15 9.47 -7.89
N GLN A 272 19.38 9.87 -8.91
CA GLN A 272 18.05 9.28 -9.15
C GLN A 272 18.09 7.75 -9.32
N GLY A 273 19.12 7.23 -10.03
CA GLY A 273 19.32 5.79 -10.19
C GLY A 273 19.65 5.08 -8.88
N GLN A 274 20.48 5.69 -8.01
CA GLN A 274 20.80 5.16 -6.67
C GLN A 274 19.56 5.15 -5.77
N GLN A 275 18.81 6.24 -5.75
CA GLN A 275 17.56 6.34 -4.99
C GLN A 275 16.56 5.27 -5.41
N LYS A 276 16.36 5.08 -6.72
CA LYS A 276 15.43 4.07 -7.24
C LYS A 276 15.89 2.65 -6.94
N SER A 277 17.20 2.36 -7.09
CA SER A 277 17.75 1.05 -6.71
C SER A 277 17.59 0.75 -5.23
N PHE A 278 17.75 1.76 -4.37
CA PHE A 278 17.54 1.57 -2.94
C PHE A 278 16.07 1.31 -2.59
N LEU A 279 15.13 2.01 -3.23
CA LEU A 279 13.69 1.74 -3.07
C LEU A 279 13.33 0.32 -3.48
N ILE A 280 13.85 -0.15 -4.62
CA ILE A 280 13.63 -1.51 -5.07
C ILE A 280 14.23 -2.50 -4.06
N ALA A 281 15.47 -2.29 -3.62
CA ALA A 281 16.12 -3.14 -2.62
C ALA A 281 15.33 -3.20 -1.30
N LEU A 282 14.82 -2.05 -0.85
CA LEU A 282 13.98 -1.94 0.35
C LEU A 282 12.69 -2.76 0.23
N LYS A 283 12.04 -2.72 -0.93
CA LYS A 283 10.80 -3.46 -1.20
C LYS A 283 11.04 -4.96 -1.39
N LEU A 284 12.15 -5.35 -2.04
CA LEU A 284 12.53 -6.76 -2.12
C LEU A 284 12.88 -7.33 -0.74
N ALA A 285 13.54 -6.54 0.11
CA ALA A 285 13.77 -6.91 1.50
C ALA A 285 12.46 -7.08 2.29
N GLN A 286 11.51 -6.17 2.11
CA GLN A 286 10.16 -6.31 2.65
C GLN A 286 9.52 -7.62 2.18
N TYR A 287 9.60 -7.92 0.88
CA TYR A 287 9.07 -9.16 0.30
C TYR A 287 9.65 -10.39 0.99
N THR A 288 10.98 -10.45 1.13
CA THR A 288 11.68 -11.57 1.76
C THR A 288 11.25 -11.77 3.21
N ILE A 289 11.16 -10.69 3.99
CA ILE A 289 10.72 -10.77 5.39
C ILE A 289 9.26 -11.23 5.48
N VAL A 290 8.37 -10.73 4.61
CA VAL A 290 6.97 -11.16 4.58
C VAL A 290 6.88 -12.64 4.21
N ALA A 291 7.63 -13.11 3.23
CA ALA A 291 7.66 -14.52 2.83
C ALA A 291 8.13 -15.42 3.98
N GLN A 292 9.18 -15.01 4.70
CA GLN A 292 9.72 -15.77 5.84
C GLN A 292 8.72 -15.86 7.01
N GLU A 293 8.10 -14.74 7.37
CA GLU A 293 7.14 -14.68 8.48
C GLU A 293 5.82 -15.42 8.19
N LYS A 294 5.33 -15.35 6.96
CA LYS A 294 4.07 -15.99 6.56
C LYS A 294 4.25 -17.45 6.17
N GLY A 295 5.47 -17.87 5.82
CA GLY A 295 5.71 -19.18 5.20
C GLY A 295 5.10 -19.32 3.81
N GLU A 296 4.63 -18.22 3.22
CA GLU A 296 4.02 -18.14 1.90
C GLU A 296 4.61 -16.96 1.11
N LYS A 297 4.81 -17.14 -0.19
CA LYS A 297 5.34 -16.09 -1.06
C LYS A 297 4.28 -15.03 -1.33
N PRO A 298 4.55 -13.73 -1.05
CA PRO A 298 3.64 -12.63 -1.40
C PRO A 298 3.47 -12.49 -2.90
N ILE A 299 2.44 -11.77 -3.34
CA ILE A 299 2.34 -11.31 -4.73
C ILE A 299 3.24 -10.07 -4.87
N LEU A 300 4.17 -10.10 -5.84
CA LEU A 300 5.06 -8.98 -6.13
C LEU A 300 4.47 -8.14 -7.28
N LEU A 301 4.23 -6.87 -7.01
CA LEU A 301 3.65 -5.91 -7.93
C LEU A 301 4.70 -4.89 -8.33
N LEU A 302 5.09 -4.85 -9.61
CA LEU A 302 6.15 -3.99 -10.14
C LEU A 302 5.57 -3.02 -11.16
N ASP A 303 5.27 -1.78 -10.72
CA ASP A 303 4.62 -0.77 -11.55
C ASP A 303 5.63 0.22 -12.14
N ASP A 304 5.74 0.25 -13.47
CA ASP A 304 6.53 1.20 -14.27
C ASP A 304 7.97 1.42 -13.77
N LEU A 305 8.65 0.30 -13.43
CA LEU A 305 9.96 0.35 -12.78
C LEU A 305 11.13 0.63 -13.72
N PHE A 306 10.98 0.32 -15.01
CA PHE A 306 12.10 0.32 -15.93
C PHE A 306 12.48 1.72 -16.42
N ASP A 307 11.62 2.71 -16.23
CA ASP A 307 11.97 4.09 -16.46
C ASP A 307 12.99 4.57 -15.42
N LYS A 308 14.05 5.24 -15.87
CA LYS A 308 15.12 5.80 -15.03
C LYS A 308 16.06 4.77 -14.38
N LEU A 309 15.98 3.48 -14.75
CA LEU A 309 17.02 2.49 -14.47
C LEU A 309 17.87 2.25 -15.73
N ASP A 310 19.17 2.08 -15.55
CA ASP A 310 20.02 1.61 -16.65
C ASP A 310 19.74 0.14 -16.98
N ALA A 311 20.11 -0.25 -18.22
CA ALA A 311 19.80 -1.60 -18.72
C ALA A 311 20.40 -2.71 -17.84
N GLY A 312 21.57 -2.49 -17.23
CA GLY A 312 22.23 -3.47 -16.36
C GLY A 312 21.43 -3.70 -15.08
N ARG A 313 20.93 -2.65 -14.45
CA ARG A 313 20.08 -2.77 -13.24
C ARG A 313 18.74 -3.42 -13.53
N VAL A 314 18.15 -3.11 -14.70
CA VAL A 314 16.90 -3.78 -15.13
C VAL A 314 17.12 -5.27 -15.34
N GLU A 315 18.21 -5.67 -16.01
CA GLU A 315 18.53 -7.08 -16.23
C GLU A 315 18.77 -7.82 -14.89
N GLN A 316 19.51 -7.20 -13.96
CA GLN A 316 19.72 -7.77 -12.62
C GLN A 316 18.43 -7.91 -11.85
N LEU A 317 17.55 -6.90 -11.87
CA LEU A 317 16.25 -6.96 -11.19
C LEU A 317 15.40 -8.12 -11.74
N ILE A 318 15.25 -8.21 -13.06
CA ILE A 318 14.45 -9.28 -13.68
C ILE A 318 15.06 -10.66 -13.38
N ARG A 319 16.38 -10.79 -13.44
CA ARG A 319 17.05 -12.03 -13.06
C ARG A 319 16.74 -12.42 -11.61
N LEU A 320 16.87 -11.48 -10.67
CA LEU A 320 16.55 -11.70 -9.25
C LEU A 320 15.12 -12.17 -9.06
N VAL A 321 14.14 -11.45 -9.65
CA VAL A 321 12.73 -11.77 -9.43
C VAL A 321 12.26 -13.00 -10.21
N SER A 322 12.99 -13.43 -11.22
CA SER A 322 12.71 -14.68 -11.98
C SER A 322 13.22 -15.94 -11.29
N GLU A 323 13.98 -15.81 -10.20
CA GLU A 323 14.43 -16.95 -9.40
C GLU A 323 13.27 -17.58 -8.63
N ASP A 324 13.39 -18.85 -8.28
CA ASP A 324 12.37 -19.59 -7.52
C ASP A 324 12.07 -19.00 -6.11
N SER A 325 12.88 -18.05 -5.64
CA SER A 325 12.66 -17.34 -4.37
C SER A 325 11.42 -16.45 -4.39
N PHE A 326 11.02 -15.96 -5.56
CA PHE A 326 9.82 -15.14 -5.74
C PHE A 326 8.61 -16.00 -6.16
N GLY A 327 7.42 -15.52 -5.80
CA GLY A 327 6.14 -16.14 -6.16
C GLY A 327 5.56 -15.54 -7.43
N GLN A 328 4.25 -15.28 -7.40
CA GLN A 328 3.57 -14.62 -8.51
C GLN A 328 3.99 -13.15 -8.61
N ILE A 329 4.27 -12.72 -9.83
CA ILE A 329 4.72 -11.36 -10.13
C ILE A 329 3.78 -10.74 -11.16
N VAL A 330 3.41 -9.47 -10.95
CA VAL A 330 2.69 -8.66 -11.95
C VAL A 330 3.56 -7.45 -12.27
N ILE A 331 3.94 -7.29 -13.54
CA ILE A 331 4.83 -6.22 -14.01
C ILE A 331 4.10 -5.35 -15.02
N THR A 332 4.25 -4.03 -14.95
CA THR A 332 3.79 -3.11 -15.98
C THR A 332 4.95 -2.45 -16.71
N ASP A 333 4.81 -2.25 -18.01
CA ASP A 333 5.75 -1.48 -18.84
C ASP A 333 5.00 -0.80 -20.02
N CYS A 334 5.50 0.35 -20.46
CA CYS A 334 5.06 0.98 -21.69
C CYS A 334 5.75 0.43 -22.94
N ASN A 335 6.83 -0.35 -22.81
CA ASN A 335 7.59 -0.88 -23.95
C ASN A 335 7.55 -2.42 -24.00
N PRO A 336 6.61 -3.01 -24.78
CA PRO A 336 6.45 -4.45 -24.87
C PRO A 336 7.67 -5.17 -25.45
N THR A 337 8.37 -4.55 -26.39
CA THR A 337 9.58 -5.15 -27.02
C THR A 337 10.73 -5.26 -26.04
N ARG A 338 10.95 -4.21 -25.21
CA ARG A 338 11.95 -4.22 -24.15
C ARG A 338 11.68 -5.35 -23.17
N LEU A 339 10.44 -5.41 -22.67
CA LEU A 339 10.04 -6.39 -21.66
C LEU A 339 10.16 -7.83 -22.18
N ARG A 340 9.63 -8.12 -23.36
CA ARG A 340 9.77 -9.44 -23.99
C ARG A 340 11.24 -9.87 -24.10
N ARG A 341 12.12 -9.01 -24.65
CA ARG A 341 13.54 -9.33 -24.81
C ARG A 341 14.22 -9.67 -23.48
N ILE A 342 13.84 -9.00 -22.38
CA ILE A 342 14.42 -9.23 -21.05
C ILE A 342 13.91 -10.55 -20.48
N LEU A 343 12.61 -10.84 -20.60
CA LEU A 343 12.01 -12.06 -20.09
C LEU A 343 12.44 -13.30 -20.86
N ASP A 344 12.57 -13.21 -22.19
CA ASP A 344 13.07 -14.29 -23.04
C ASP A 344 14.52 -14.67 -22.66
N LYS A 345 15.36 -13.69 -22.31
CA LYS A 345 16.71 -13.94 -21.79
C LYS A 345 16.71 -14.60 -20.41
N ALA A 346 15.74 -14.26 -19.55
CA ALA A 346 15.62 -14.86 -18.22
C ALA A 346 15.10 -16.30 -18.26
N GLY A 347 14.53 -16.77 -19.38
CA GLY A 347 14.17 -18.17 -19.64
C GLY A 347 12.94 -18.67 -18.88
N GLY A 348 12.12 -17.80 -18.29
CA GLY A 348 10.90 -18.16 -17.55
C GLY A 348 9.63 -18.08 -18.40
N ALA A 349 8.60 -18.85 -18.02
CA ALA A 349 7.27 -18.73 -18.61
C ALA A 349 6.58 -17.46 -18.11
N TYR A 350 5.98 -16.68 -19.01
CA TYR A 350 5.23 -15.47 -18.64
C TYR A 350 3.95 -15.33 -19.46
N SER A 351 2.96 -14.60 -18.91
CA SER A 351 1.75 -14.19 -19.62
C SER A 351 1.85 -12.70 -19.97
N LEU A 352 1.37 -12.34 -21.18
CA LEU A 352 1.36 -10.97 -21.66
C LEU A 352 -0.08 -10.50 -21.88
N PHE A 353 -0.39 -9.32 -21.33
CA PHE A 353 -1.69 -8.65 -21.47
C PHE A 353 -1.47 -7.26 -22.06
N THR A 354 -2.22 -6.92 -23.10
CA THR A 354 -2.23 -5.58 -23.70
C THR A 354 -3.37 -4.78 -23.06
N VAL A 355 -3.02 -3.58 -22.55
CA VAL A 355 -3.97 -2.67 -21.89
C VAL A 355 -4.16 -1.44 -22.77
N GLU A 356 -5.41 -1.18 -23.22
CA GLU A 356 -5.78 -0.05 -24.07
C GLU A 356 -7.07 0.60 -23.57
N ASN A 357 -7.00 1.88 -23.16
CA ASN A 357 -8.17 2.65 -22.72
C ASN A 357 -9.06 1.97 -21.66
N GLY A 358 -8.46 1.23 -20.74
CA GLY A 358 -9.18 0.46 -19.73
C GLY A 358 -9.67 -0.91 -20.17
N GLY A 359 -9.57 -1.24 -21.46
CA GLY A 359 -9.79 -2.58 -22.00
C GLY A 359 -8.52 -3.44 -21.88
N ILE A 360 -8.66 -4.74 -21.66
CA ILE A 360 -7.54 -5.66 -21.47
C ILE A 360 -7.68 -6.85 -22.41
N GLY A 361 -6.71 -7.01 -23.31
CA GLY A 361 -6.55 -8.15 -24.19
C GLY A 361 -5.46 -9.09 -23.67
N GLN A 362 -5.66 -10.39 -23.77
CA GLN A 362 -4.61 -11.37 -23.47
C GLN A 362 -3.95 -11.82 -24.76
N GLU A 363 -2.63 -11.69 -24.87
CA GLU A 363 -1.84 -12.35 -25.90
C GLU A 363 -1.46 -13.74 -25.38
N THR A 364 -1.59 -14.76 -26.24
CA THR A 364 -1.29 -16.18 -25.92
C THR A 364 0.16 -16.32 -25.47
N ALA A 365 0.38 -17.09 -24.40
CA ALA A 365 1.67 -17.40 -23.80
C ALA A 365 2.70 -17.89 -24.83
N THR A 366 3.92 -17.39 -24.75
CA THR A 366 5.09 -17.85 -25.50
C THR A 366 5.44 -19.30 -25.14
N ALA A 367 5.98 -20.04 -26.11
CA ALA A 367 6.33 -21.46 -26.03
C ALA A 367 7.22 -21.76 -24.81
N GLY A 368 6.72 -22.60 -23.90
CA GLY A 368 7.39 -23.05 -22.68
C GLY A 368 6.54 -23.04 -21.43
N ALA A 369 5.40 -22.35 -21.44
CA ALA A 369 4.45 -22.39 -20.32
C ALA A 369 3.64 -23.69 -20.37
N PRO A 370 3.50 -24.43 -19.24
CA PRO A 370 2.40 -25.36 -19.13
C PRO A 370 1.11 -24.54 -19.31
N ALA A 371 0.24 -24.96 -20.23
CA ALA A 371 -0.99 -24.29 -20.57
C ALA A 371 -1.74 -23.89 -19.29
N CYS A 372 -1.88 -22.59 -19.02
CA CYS A 372 -2.79 -22.03 -18.02
C CYS A 372 -4.24 -22.10 -18.54
N GLY A 373 -4.56 -23.09 -19.35
CA GLY A 373 -5.83 -23.38 -19.95
C GLY A 373 -6.20 -24.82 -19.69
N GLY A 374 -6.63 -25.14 -18.47
CA GLY A 374 -7.63 -26.19 -18.33
C GLY A 374 -8.84 -25.70 -19.11
N GLN A 375 -9.10 -26.28 -20.30
CA GLN A 375 -10.39 -26.15 -20.97
C GLN A 375 -11.45 -26.43 -19.91
N LEU A 376 -12.25 -25.41 -19.60
CA LEU A 376 -13.53 -25.61 -18.95
C LEU A 376 -14.30 -26.56 -19.87
N PRO A 377 -14.87 -27.65 -19.37
CA PRO A 377 -15.83 -28.43 -20.17
C PRO A 377 -16.90 -27.42 -20.63
N ALA A 378 -17.19 -27.44 -21.92
CA ALA A 378 -18.27 -26.67 -22.49
C ALA A 378 -19.52 -26.99 -21.65
N GLU A 379 -20.06 -25.99 -20.97
CA GLU A 379 -21.38 -26.10 -20.36
C GLU A 379 -22.35 -26.32 -21.50
N GLU A 380 -22.87 -27.53 -21.56
CA GLU A 380 -24.07 -27.84 -22.32
C GLU A 380 -25.12 -26.81 -21.95
N SER A 381 -25.54 -26.05 -22.94
CA SER A 381 -26.62 -25.09 -22.86
C SER A 381 -27.89 -25.83 -22.41
N THR A 382 -28.20 -25.83 -21.14
CA THR A 382 -29.54 -26.20 -20.65
C THR A 382 -30.51 -25.10 -21.02
N LYS A 383 -31.05 -25.24 -22.26
CA LYS A 383 -32.34 -24.70 -22.66
C LYS A 383 -33.44 -25.53 -22.00
N GLU A 384 -33.61 -25.42 -20.70
CA GLU A 384 -34.77 -26.04 -20.00
C GLU A 384 -35.02 -25.38 -18.64
N ALA A 385 -35.22 -24.06 -18.61
CA ALA A 385 -35.72 -23.37 -17.44
C ALA A 385 -36.64 -22.17 -17.75
N ALA A 386 -37.24 -22.13 -18.94
CA ALA A 386 -38.15 -21.05 -19.33
C ALA A 386 -39.61 -21.45 -19.43
N ASP A 387 -40.02 -22.61 -18.90
CA ASP A 387 -41.43 -23.08 -19.06
C ASP A 387 -42.10 -23.58 -17.77
N ARG A 388 -41.74 -23.05 -16.60
CA ARG A 388 -42.44 -23.36 -15.33
C ARG A 388 -42.80 -22.13 -14.49
N THR A 389 -43.27 -21.05 -15.11
CA THR A 389 -43.90 -19.93 -14.37
C THR A 389 -45.10 -19.37 -15.16
N ARG A 390 -46.05 -20.24 -15.46
CA ARG A 390 -47.42 -19.83 -15.79
C ARG A 390 -48.34 -20.82 -15.08
N HIS A 391 -48.78 -20.47 -13.88
CA HIS A 391 -50.03 -20.79 -13.22
C HIS A 391 -49.91 -20.75 -11.71
N ALA A 392 -50.19 -19.60 -11.11
CA ALA A 392 -50.91 -19.49 -9.85
C ALA A 392 -51.35 -18.03 -9.67
N GLY A 393 -52.60 -17.79 -9.70
CA GLY A 393 -53.26 -16.51 -9.49
C GLY A 393 -53.35 -16.16 -8.00
N PRO A 394 -53.88 -14.96 -7.67
CA PRO A 394 -53.67 -14.30 -6.40
C PRO A 394 -54.58 -14.82 -5.30
N GLN A 395 -54.04 -14.94 -4.07
CA GLN A 395 -54.84 -14.98 -2.84
C GLN A 395 -54.40 -13.91 -1.87
N GLU A 396 -55.42 -13.32 -1.21
CA GLU A 396 -55.48 -12.10 -0.45
C GLU A 396 -54.75 -12.11 0.91
N ALA A 397 -54.31 -10.90 1.28
CA ALA A 397 -54.24 -10.23 2.53
C ALA A 397 -54.31 -10.99 3.88
N GLY A 398 -53.31 -10.81 4.69
CA GLY A 398 -53.28 -11.01 6.13
C GLY A 398 -52.26 -10.09 6.79
N SER A 399 -52.78 -9.06 7.45
CA SER A 399 -52.04 -8.07 8.25
C SER A 399 -51.33 -8.69 9.45
N ALA A 400 -50.09 -8.31 9.70
CA ALA A 400 -49.46 -8.38 11.03
C ALA A 400 -48.40 -7.29 11.16
N GLU A 401 -48.58 -6.56 12.25
CA GLU A 401 -47.84 -5.40 12.72
C GLU A 401 -46.34 -5.65 12.98
N GLY A 402 -45.56 -4.65 12.66
CA GLY A 402 -44.55 -3.97 13.45
C GLY A 402 -43.44 -4.77 14.15
N ILE A 403 -42.27 -4.82 13.57
CA ILE A 403 -41.01 -4.70 14.31
C ILE A 403 -40.03 -3.93 13.41
N ARG A 404 -39.69 -2.72 13.81
CA ARG A 404 -38.61 -1.94 13.20
C ARG A 404 -37.27 -2.54 13.64
N PRO A 405 -36.32 -2.83 12.74
CA PRO A 405 -34.94 -3.05 13.17
C PRO A 405 -34.27 -1.70 13.42
N ALA A 406 -33.62 -1.58 14.57
CA ALA A 406 -32.78 -0.47 14.97
C ALA A 406 -31.61 -0.34 13.99
N ALA A 407 -31.42 0.88 13.47
CA ALA A 407 -30.27 1.27 12.69
C ALA A 407 -29.03 1.26 13.60
N VAL A 408 -28.17 0.28 13.46
CA VAL A 408 -26.78 0.36 13.93
C VAL A 408 -26.00 1.05 12.80
N GLN A 409 -25.81 2.34 12.97
CA GLN A 409 -24.94 3.14 12.11
C GLN A 409 -23.49 2.68 12.27
N GLY A 410 -22.86 2.33 11.13
CA GLY A 410 -21.49 1.84 11.09
C GLY A 410 -20.47 2.96 11.28
N GLU A 411 -19.83 3.00 12.43
CA GLU A 411 -18.71 3.89 12.77
C GLU A 411 -17.34 3.40 12.28
N VAL A 412 -17.27 2.33 11.47
CA VAL A 412 -15.98 1.67 11.11
C VAL A 412 -15.27 2.30 9.91
N SER A 413 -15.94 3.15 9.12
CA SER A 413 -15.30 3.75 7.92
C SER A 413 -14.49 5.02 8.23
N GLU A 414 -14.67 5.64 9.38
CA GLU A 414 -13.92 6.84 9.82
C GLU A 414 -12.55 6.50 10.42
N ASP A 415 -12.42 5.38 11.10
CA ASP A 415 -11.18 5.01 11.79
C ASP A 415 -10.01 4.74 10.84
N LEU A 416 -10.27 4.18 9.65
CA LEU A 416 -9.25 4.01 8.61
C LEU A 416 -8.95 5.31 7.86
N ARG A 417 -9.89 6.25 7.78
CA ARG A 417 -9.69 7.59 7.20
C ARG A 417 -8.84 8.47 8.11
N ASN A 418 -9.05 8.40 9.43
CA ASN A 418 -8.28 9.18 10.39
C ASN A 418 -6.82 8.74 10.48
N ALA A 419 -6.51 7.48 10.19
CA ALA A 419 -5.13 7.02 10.04
C ALA A 419 -4.40 7.65 8.83
N ALA A 420 -5.15 8.10 7.81
CA ALA A 420 -4.61 8.72 6.60
C ALA A 420 -4.66 10.27 6.63
N SER A 421 -5.63 10.88 7.33
CA SER A 421 -5.89 12.32 7.26
C SER A 421 -5.27 13.17 8.38
N ALA A 422 -4.71 12.57 9.41
CA ALA A 422 -4.02 13.29 10.48
C ALA A 422 -2.71 14.01 10.03
N GLY A 423 -2.33 13.89 8.75
CA GLY A 423 -1.15 14.50 8.16
C GLY A 423 -1.38 15.78 7.35
N GLU A 424 -2.62 16.19 7.05
CA GLU A 424 -2.86 17.23 6.02
C GLU A 424 -3.08 18.66 6.52
N LYS A 425 -3.00 18.96 7.83
CA LYS A 425 -3.19 20.34 8.32
C LYS A 425 -2.09 20.82 9.26
N SER A 426 -0.87 20.91 8.79
CA SER A 426 0.14 21.79 9.40
C SER A 426 1.27 22.11 8.42
N GLY A 427 0.97 22.82 7.38
CA GLY A 427 1.95 23.33 6.44
C GLY A 427 1.42 24.54 5.73
N GLY A 428 1.75 25.74 6.21
CA GLY A 428 1.46 26.90 5.40
C GLY A 428 1.25 28.18 6.21
N GLN A 429 2.36 28.82 6.58
CA GLN A 429 2.52 30.28 6.56
C GLN A 429 3.97 30.57 6.91
N ASP A 430 4.84 30.49 5.92
CA ASP A 430 6.11 31.23 5.95
C ASP A 430 5.84 32.61 5.36
N ALA A 431 5.91 33.61 6.25
CA ALA A 431 5.81 35.00 5.91
C ALA A 431 7.04 35.40 5.10
N CYS A 432 6.79 35.94 3.92
CA CYS A 432 7.74 36.63 3.07
C CYS A 432 8.18 37.93 3.75
N VAL A 433 9.41 37.98 4.27
CA VAL A 433 10.05 39.24 4.65
C VAL A 433 10.84 39.74 3.45
N THR A 434 10.32 40.78 2.84
CA THR A 434 11.02 41.57 1.81
C THR A 434 12.08 42.42 2.48
N ASP A 435 13.34 42.14 2.16
CA ASP A 435 14.47 43.00 2.51
C ASP A 435 14.66 44.02 1.37
N THR A 436 14.39 45.27 1.68
CA THR A 436 14.65 46.44 0.81
C THR A 436 16.10 46.86 0.98
N ALA A 437 16.78 46.82 -0.15
CA ALA A 437 18.12 47.39 -0.31
C ALA A 437 18.12 48.91 -0.09
N ASP A 438 19.05 49.40 0.73
CA ASP A 438 19.46 50.79 0.68
C ASP A 438 20.95 50.91 0.29
N LYS A 439 21.19 51.72 -0.73
CA LYS A 439 22.49 52.06 -1.26
C LYS A 439 23.02 53.26 -0.48
N THR A 440 24.23 53.24 0.00
CA THR A 440 25.09 54.43 0.02
C THR A 440 26.56 54.04 -0.09
N SER A 441 27.19 54.81 -0.90
CA SER A 441 28.54 54.98 -1.41
C SER A 441 29.60 55.30 -0.37
N ASP A 442 30.84 55.14 -0.84
CA ASP A 442 32.13 55.82 -0.55
C ASP A 442 33.10 54.89 0.22
N GLY A 443 34.26 54.57 -0.34
CA GLY A 443 35.32 55.35 -0.80
C GLY A 443 36.64 54.87 -0.21
N LYS A 444 37.63 54.57 -1.08
CA LYS A 444 39.09 54.77 -0.90
C LYS A 444 39.96 53.83 -0.06
N GLU A 445 40.92 53.28 -0.83
CA GLU A 445 42.37 53.26 -0.63
C GLU A 445 43.03 52.40 0.46
N GLY A 446 43.99 51.60 -0.01
CA GLY A 446 45.30 51.51 0.63
C GLY A 446 45.94 50.14 0.81
N ALA A 447 46.74 49.76 -0.15
CA ALA A 447 48.04 49.10 -0.14
C ALA A 447 48.48 48.35 1.15
N ARG A 448 48.74 47.08 1.07
CA ARG A 448 50.00 46.35 1.06
C ARG A 448 49.83 44.87 0.96
#